data_e3ab4ab627064200a6f8f00059ba88da
#
_entry.id   e3ab4ab627064200a6f8f00059ba88da
#
_cell.length_a   1.000
_cell.length_b   1.000
_cell.length_c   1.000
_cell.angle_alpha   90.00
_cell.angle_beta   90.00
_cell.angle_gamma   90.00
#
_symmetry.space_group_name_H-M   'P 1'
#
loop_
_entity.id
_entity.type
_entity.pdbx_description
1 polymer ?
#
loop_
_entity_poly.entity_id
_entity_poly.type
_entity_poly.pdbx_seq_one_letter_code
_entity_poly.pdbx_strand_id
1 'polypeptide(L)' 'MPGITYMLQFTHRDPGDIPETIEYIALADAWKAFRLFAEPDSSEIYTRIELISHSWEDGTEAHIASMTFAEPHSF' A
#
# COMPACT_ATOMS: atom_id res chain seq x y z
N MET A 1 -3.02 24.18 -2.06
CA MET A 1 -3.50 22.83 -2.35
C MET A 1 -2.32 21.92 -2.58
N PRO A 2 -2.27 20.78 -1.91
CA PRO A 2 -1.22 19.84 -2.22
C PRO A 2 -1.43 19.29 -3.62
N GLY A 3 -0.45 19.45 -4.48
CA GLY A 3 -0.50 18.89 -5.82
C GLY A 3 -0.29 17.38 -5.84
N ILE A 4 0.17 16.79 -4.72
CA ILE A 4 0.51 15.39 -4.64
C ILE A 4 -0.10 14.78 -3.39
N THR A 5 -0.74 13.63 -3.55
CA THR A 5 -1.18 12.80 -2.43
C THR A 5 -0.51 11.43 -2.53
N TYR A 6 -0.61 10.66 -1.46
CA TYR A 6 0.04 9.35 -1.36
C TYR A 6 -0.99 8.32 -1.01
N MET A 7 -0.89 7.15 -1.64
CA MET A 7 -1.86 6.08 -1.44
C MET A 7 -1.15 4.79 -1.06
N LEU A 8 -1.74 4.09 -0.09
CA LEU A 8 -1.39 2.70 0.18
C LEU A 8 -2.44 1.81 -0.48
N GLN A 9 -2.00 0.93 -1.35
CA GLN A 9 -2.86 -0.04 -1.99
C GLN A 9 -2.57 -1.41 -1.43
N PHE A 10 -3.61 -2.08 -0.97
CA PHE A 10 -3.51 -3.40 -0.36
C PHE A 10 -4.14 -4.43 -1.28
N THR A 11 -3.38 -5.46 -1.61
CA THR A 11 -3.91 -6.61 -2.33
C THR A 11 -4.16 -7.72 -1.33
N HIS A 12 -5.42 -8.12 -1.18
CA HIS A 12 -5.82 -9.16 -0.25
C HIS A 12 -5.42 -10.54 -0.75
N ARG A 13 -5.09 -11.42 0.18
CA ARG A 13 -4.76 -12.80 -0.15
C ARG A 13 -5.99 -13.57 -0.63
N ASP A 14 -7.14 -13.27 -0.07
CA ASP A 14 -8.39 -13.86 -0.51
C ASP A 14 -8.87 -13.19 -1.80
N PRO A 15 -8.97 -13.93 -2.92
CA PRO A 15 -9.39 -13.33 -4.18
C PRO A 15 -10.82 -12.79 -4.18
N GLY A 16 -11.64 -13.17 -3.19
CA GLY A 16 -12.99 -12.62 -3.05
C GLY A 16 -13.03 -11.24 -2.41
N ASP A 17 -11.94 -10.79 -1.81
CA ASP A 17 -11.90 -9.51 -1.14
C ASP A 17 -11.62 -8.38 -2.12
N ILE A 18 -12.24 -7.23 -1.87
CA ILE A 18 -12.04 -6.04 -2.68
C ILE A 18 -10.72 -5.39 -2.28
N PRO A 19 -9.85 -5.01 -3.23
CA PRO A 19 -8.63 -4.29 -2.91
C PRO A 19 -8.93 -3.00 -2.14
N GLU A 20 -8.11 -2.71 -1.14
CA GLU A 20 -8.30 -1.58 -0.27
C GLU A 20 -7.26 -0.51 -0.57
N THR A 21 -7.68 0.77 -0.52
CA THR A 21 -6.78 1.90 -0.74
C THR A 21 -7.01 2.95 0.34
N ILE A 22 -5.91 3.43 0.94
CA ILE A 22 -5.97 4.50 1.93
C ILE A 22 -5.12 5.66 1.41
N GLU A 23 -5.70 6.86 1.44
CA GLU A 23 -5.05 8.06 0.95
C GLU A 23 -4.45 8.88 2.09
N TYR A 24 -3.25 9.42 1.87
CA TYR A 24 -2.55 10.28 2.81
C TYR A 24 -2.13 11.56 2.12
N ILE A 25 -2.14 12.66 2.86
CA ILE A 25 -1.71 13.97 2.35
C ILE A 25 -0.20 14.13 2.50
N ALA A 26 0.37 13.60 3.58
CA ALA A 26 1.80 13.74 3.87
C ALA A 26 2.53 12.42 3.63
N LEU A 27 3.69 12.51 2.98
CA LEU A 27 4.52 11.33 2.72
C LEU A 27 4.97 10.65 4.01
N ALA A 28 5.27 11.44 5.04
CA ALA A 28 5.70 10.89 6.32
C ALA A 28 4.63 9.99 6.95
N ASP A 29 3.38 10.40 6.85
CA ASP A 29 2.26 9.61 7.37
C ASP A 29 2.06 8.33 6.56
N ALA A 30 2.20 8.44 5.24
CA ALA A 30 2.09 7.28 4.36
C ALA A 30 3.20 6.26 4.63
N TRP A 31 4.44 6.73 4.81
CA TRP A 31 5.56 5.87 5.16
C TRP A 31 5.37 5.18 6.51
N LYS A 32 4.88 5.92 7.47
CA LYS A 32 4.63 5.36 8.81
C LYS A 32 3.60 4.23 8.72
N ALA A 33 2.52 4.45 7.98
CA ALA A 33 1.51 3.43 7.78
C ALA A 33 2.05 2.24 6.98
N PHE A 34 2.85 2.50 5.94
CA PHE A 34 3.46 1.43 5.16
C PHE A 34 4.31 0.51 6.04
N ARG A 35 5.14 1.10 6.91
CA ARG A 35 5.98 0.32 7.82
C ARG A 35 5.15 -0.48 8.82
N LEU A 36 4.05 0.11 9.27
CA LEU A 36 3.17 -0.56 10.23
C LEU A 36 2.52 -1.79 9.61
N PHE A 37 2.07 -1.69 8.36
CA PHE A 37 1.44 -2.81 7.65
C PHE A 37 2.45 -3.78 7.05
N ALA A 38 3.71 -3.41 6.93
CA ALA A 38 4.76 -4.29 6.41
C ALA A 38 5.26 -5.31 7.44
N GLU A 39 4.47 -5.57 8.47
CA GLU A 39 4.77 -6.57 9.48
C GLU A 39 4.49 -7.98 8.97
N PRO A 40 5.25 -8.99 9.43
CA PRO A 40 5.04 -10.37 8.98
C PRO A 40 3.61 -10.89 9.17
N ASP A 41 2.92 -10.44 10.21
CA ASP A 41 1.55 -10.87 10.48
C ASP A 41 0.58 -10.46 9.38
N SER A 42 0.89 -9.39 8.64
CA SER A 42 0.04 -8.94 7.54
C SER A 42 0.02 -9.92 6.38
N SER A 43 0.98 -10.84 6.31
CA SER A 43 1.03 -11.86 5.25
C SER A 43 -0.17 -12.79 5.27
N GLU A 44 -0.87 -12.91 6.39
CA GLU A 44 -2.07 -13.72 6.48
C GLU A 44 -3.26 -13.07 5.78
N ILE A 45 -3.23 -11.74 5.67
CA ILE A 45 -4.35 -10.95 5.12
C ILE A 45 -4.02 -10.44 3.73
N TYR A 46 -2.79 -9.97 3.52
CA TYR A 46 -2.38 -9.30 2.28
C TYR A 46 -1.29 -10.07 1.57
N THR A 47 -1.31 -10.03 0.24
CA THR A 47 -0.21 -10.54 -0.58
C THR A 47 0.76 -9.43 -0.94
N ARG A 48 0.27 -8.19 -1.00
CA ARG A 48 1.10 -7.06 -1.43
C ARG A 48 0.57 -5.75 -0.86
N ILE A 49 1.50 -4.87 -0.51
CA ILE A 49 1.21 -3.49 -0.12
C ILE A 49 2.08 -2.59 -1.00
N GLU A 50 1.47 -1.58 -1.60
CA GLU A 50 2.18 -0.62 -2.45
C GLU A 50 1.97 0.79 -1.95
N LEU A 51 3.05 1.58 -1.98
CA LEU A 51 2.99 3.01 -1.69
C LEU A 51 3.19 3.77 -3.00
N ILE A 52 2.20 4.56 -3.38
CA ILE A 52 2.16 5.26 -4.66
C ILE A 52 1.89 6.74 -4.40
N SER A 53 2.59 7.60 -5.12
CA SER A 53 2.25 9.03 -5.14
C SER A 53 1.37 9.32 -6.35
N HIS A 54 0.43 10.24 -6.18
CA HIS A 54 -0.46 10.68 -7.24
C HIS A 54 -0.35 12.19 -7.37
N SER A 55 -0.01 12.66 -8.56
CA SER A 55 0.02 14.08 -8.86
C SER A 55 -1.33 14.51 -9.45
N TRP A 56 -1.99 15.44 -8.77
CA TRP A 56 -3.29 15.92 -9.19
C TRP A 56 -3.19 16.98 -10.30
N GLU A 57 -2.00 17.51 -10.54
CA GLU A 57 -1.79 18.52 -11.58
C GLU A 57 -1.80 17.88 -12.97
N ASP A 58 -1.15 16.75 -13.13
CA ASP A 58 -1.03 16.08 -14.44
C ASP A 58 -1.62 14.67 -14.46
N GLY A 59 -2.15 14.21 -13.34
CA GLY A 59 -2.76 12.89 -13.25
C GLY A 59 -1.78 11.72 -13.27
N THR A 60 -0.50 11.98 -13.11
CA THR A 60 0.50 10.92 -13.11
C THR A 60 0.63 10.25 -11.75
N GLU A 61 1.03 8.99 -11.76
CA GLU A 61 1.30 8.23 -10.56
C GLU A 61 2.75 7.73 -10.59
N ALA A 62 3.39 7.71 -9.43
CA ALA A 62 4.74 7.19 -9.28
C ALA A 62 4.78 6.17 -8.16
N HIS A 63 5.40 5.05 -8.43
CA HIS A 63 5.57 3.98 -7.44
C HIS A 63 6.75 4.31 -6.55
N ILE A 64 6.52 4.39 -5.23
CA ILE A 64 7.54 4.75 -4.26
C ILE A 64 8.16 3.52 -3.62
N ALA A 65 7.30 2.59 -3.15
CA ALA A 65 7.76 1.39 -2.45
C ALA A 65 6.72 0.29 -2.57
N SER A 66 7.16 -0.93 -2.39
CA SER A 66 6.24 -2.07 -2.32
C SER A 66 6.79 -3.13 -1.41
N MET A 67 5.89 -3.93 -0.86
CA MET A 67 6.20 -5.11 -0.07
C MET A 67 5.33 -6.25 -0.57
N THR A 68 5.97 -7.34 -0.99
CA THR A 68 5.25 -8.56 -1.37
C THR A 68 5.49 -9.58 -0.27
N PHE A 69 4.41 -10.15 0.24
CA PHE A 69 4.49 -11.14 1.30
C PHE A 69 4.54 -12.54 0.69
N ALA A 70 5.46 -13.35 1.17
CA ALA A 70 5.52 -14.75 0.80
C ALA A 70 4.27 -15.48 1.31
N GLU A 71 3.85 -16.53 0.60
CA GLU A 71 2.76 -17.35 1.09
C GLU A 71 3.16 -17.99 2.41
N PRO A 72 2.24 -18.02 3.40
CA PRO A 72 2.52 -18.76 4.63
C PRO A 72 2.71 -20.23 4.30
N HIS A 73 3.85 -20.75 4.69
CA HIS A 73 4.11 -22.16 4.50
C HIS A 73 3.42 -22.94 5.58
N SER A 74 2.53 -23.81 5.19
CA SER A 74 2.05 -24.85 6.08
C SER A 74 2.79 -26.13 5.72
N PHE A 75 3.59 -26.57 6.60
CA PHE A 75 4.24 -27.87 6.47
C PHE A 75 3.52 -28.89 7.33
#